data_8393fc1e162e000d8bbd17e4a478592e
#
_entry.id   8393fc1e162e000d8bbd17e4a478592e
#
_cell.length_a   1.000
_cell.length_b   1.000
_cell.length_c   1.000
_cell.angle_alpha   90.00
_cell.angle_beta   90.00
_cell.angle_gamma   90.00
#
_symmetry.space_group_name_H-M   'P 1'
#
loop_
_entity.id
_entity.type
_entity.pdbx_description
1 polymer ?
#
loop_
_entity_poly.entity_id
_entity_poly.type
_entity_poly.pdbx_seq_one_letter_code
_entity_poly.pdbx_strand_id
1 'polypeptide(L)'
;MEKFCKRGLSGFALKYIAMVSMICDHANFLVIRRGIFAPYTAADGSILIPAEASAGILLAQKVYGIFEILGHIGFPIFIFLLTEGFLHTRSRKRYLMTLAVFAVLTEPVYDLAHYGVLWDPALQNVLFTLTVSAALLWVLDGIEARFGSAPGKRWSLTAAAVVLAGGAALLLRGEYVFLGTTAAALLWLLRKRGAWRLLGLAPLVIVSPWCALAAPVLALYNGQRGRLGWKYFFYVFYPAHFLVLLGMGRWIAAR
;
A
#
# COMPACT_ATOMS: atom_id res chain seq x y z
N MET A 1 -12.19 -18.14 19.28
CA MET A 1 -12.45 -16.79 18.75
C MET A 1 -12.27 -15.79 19.88
N GLU A 2 -11.07 -15.21 20.01
CA GLU A 2 -10.86 -14.12 20.97
C GLU A 2 -11.73 -12.93 20.59
N LYS A 3 -12.50 -12.46 21.56
CA LYS A 3 -13.32 -11.24 21.43
C LYS A 3 -12.36 -10.06 21.23
N PHE A 4 -12.18 -9.61 19.98
CA PHE A 4 -11.59 -8.31 19.73
C PHE A 4 -12.30 -7.25 20.58
N CYS A 5 -11.52 -6.42 21.25
CA CYS A 5 -12.05 -5.39 22.13
C CYS A 5 -13.08 -4.54 21.36
N LYS A 6 -14.32 -4.43 21.85
CA LYS A 6 -15.37 -3.61 21.24
C LYS A 6 -14.97 -2.12 21.11
N ARG A 7 -13.92 -1.68 21.80
CA ARG A 7 -13.34 -0.33 21.82
C ARG A 7 -12.05 -0.26 21.00
N GLY A 8 -12.07 -0.55 19.72
CA GLY A 8 -10.90 -0.47 18.85
C GLY A 8 -11.21 0.21 17.52
N LEU A 9 -10.21 0.26 16.63
CA LEU A 9 -10.35 0.83 15.31
C LEU A 9 -11.14 -0.10 14.39
N SER A 10 -12.14 0.43 13.70
CA SER A 10 -12.84 -0.30 12.65
C SER A 10 -12.01 -0.33 11.36
N GLY A 11 -12.33 -1.25 10.45
CA GLY A 11 -11.72 -1.28 9.11
C GLY A 11 -11.92 0.03 8.34
N PHE A 12 -13.01 0.75 8.60
CA PHE A 12 -13.25 2.09 8.05
C PHE A 12 -12.26 3.12 8.61
N ALA A 13 -12.03 3.15 9.93
CA ALA A 13 -11.05 4.02 10.55
C ALA A 13 -9.63 3.73 10.04
N LEU A 14 -9.25 2.45 9.93
CA LEU A 14 -7.96 2.04 9.37
C LEU A 14 -7.77 2.52 7.93
N LYS A 15 -8.82 2.51 7.10
CA LYS A 15 -8.75 3.04 5.73
C LYS A 15 -8.44 4.54 5.72
N TYR A 16 -9.03 5.33 6.61
CA TYR A 16 -8.71 6.76 6.71
C TYR A 16 -7.28 6.99 7.19
N ILE A 17 -6.80 6.22 8.16
CA ILE A 17 -5.40 6.29 8.60
C ILE A 17 -4.47 5.98 7.43
N ALA A 18 -4.75 4.93 6.66
CA ALA A 18 -3.95 4.57 5.48
C ALA A 18 -4.03 5.64 4.38
N MET A 19 -5.19 6.30 4.19
CA MET A 19 -5.33 7.43 3.26
C MET A 19 -4.48 8.63 3.66
N VAL A 20 -4.53 9.02 4.95
CA VAL A 20 -3.71 10.13 5.46
C VAL A 20 -2.23 9.80 5.29
N SER A 21 -1.82 8.59 5.63
CA SER A 21 -0.46 8.10 5.39
C SER A 21 -0.07 8.22 3.91
N MET A 22 -0.91 7.77 3.00
CA MET A 22 -0.68 7.85 1.56
C MET A 22 -0.60 9.30 1.04
N ILE A 23 -1.42 10.22 1.60
CA ILE A 23 -1.29 11.65 1.28
C ILE A 23 0.07 12.18 1.74
N CYS A 24 0.54 11.82 2.94
CA CYS A 24 1.86 12.23 3.43
C CYS A 24 2.96 11.75 2.48
N ASP A 25 2.92 10.47 2.07
CA ASP A 25 3.91 9.89 1.15
C ASP A 25 3.97 10.61 -0.18
N HIS A 26 2.82 10.75 -0.85
CA HIS A 26 2.77 11.38 -2.17
C HIS A 26 2.95 12.91 -2.11
N ALA A 27 2.54 13.58 -1.04
CA ALA A 27 2.86 15.00 -0.82
C ALA A 27 4.36 15.20 -0.59
N ASN A 28 5.02 14.26 0.10
CA ASN A 28 6.46 14.26 0.25
C ASN A 28 7.17 14.25 -1.10
N PHE A 29 6.75 13.37 -1.99
CA PHE A 29 7.33 13.22 -3.32
C PHE A 29 6.95 14.36 -4.29
N LEU A 30 5.64 14.67 -4.43
CA LEU A 30 5.15 15.58 -5.47
C LEU A 30 5.24 17.06 -5.06
N VAL A 31 4.99 17.37 -3.79
CA VAL A 31 4.92 18.77 -3.32
C VAL A 31 6.25 19.21 -2.72
N ILE A 32 6.81 18.42 -1.77
CA ILE A 32 8.02 18.84 -1.07
C ILE A 32 9.25 18.62 -1.97
N ARG A 33 9.48 17.38 -2.41
CA ARG A 33 10.69 17.05 -3.19
C ARG A 33 10.69 17.72 -4.55
N ARG A 34 9.61 17.56 -5.34
CA ARG A 34 9.54 18.11 -6.72
C ARG A 34 9.06 19.55 -6.80
N GLY A 35 8.40 20.07 -5.77
CA GLY A 35 7.99 21.47 -5.69
C GLY A 35 9.01 22.30 -4.92
N ILE A 36 9.03 22.17 -3.59
CA ILE A 36 9.83 23.03 -2.70
C ILE A 36 11.33 22.80 -2.88
N PHE A 37 11.76 21.53 -3.01
CA PHE A 37 13.19 21.19 -3.13
C PHE A 37 13.70 21.11 -4.57
N ALA A 38 12.88 21.44 -5.57
CA ALA A 38 13.31 21.43 -6.97
C ALA A 38 14.62 22.25 -7.21
N PRO A 39 14.80 23.47 -6.65
CA PRO A 39 16.03 24.24 -6.81
C PRO A 39 17.26 23.64 -6.10
N TYR A 40 17.04 22.73 -5.15
CA TYR A 40 18.09 22.10 -4.34
C TYR A 40 18.35 20.65 -4.75
N THR A 41 17.73 20.18 -5.84
CA THR A 41 17.86 18.80 -6.33
C THR A 41 18.94 18.75 -7.41
N ALA A 42 20.02 18.00 -7.16
CA ALA A 42 21.08 17.76 -8.12
C ALA A 42 20.67 16.82 -9.26
N ALA A 43 21.47 16.73 -10.32
CA ALA A 43 21.19 15.89 -11.49
C ALA A 43 21.11 14.39 -11.17
N ASP A 44 21.78 13.93 -10.11
CA ASP A 44 21.72 12.56 -9.59
C ASP A 44 20.50 12.30 -8.69
N GLY A 45 19.64 13.34 -8.49
CA GLY A 45 18.45 13.28 -7.64
C GLY A 45 18.72 13.48 -6.15
N SER A 46 19.96 13.75 -5.73
CA SER A 46 20.29 14.11 -4.35
C SER A 46 19.74 15.50 -4.00
N ILE A 47 19.32 15.69 -2.74
CA ILE A 47 18.80 16.97 -2.25
C ILE A 47 19.88 17.61 -1.39
N LEU A 48 20.41 18.76 -1.84
CA LEU A 48 21.49 19.51 -1.19
C LEU A 48 20.94 20.84 -0.67
N ILE A 49 20.43 20.84 0.55
CA ILE A 49 19.92 22.06 1.21
C ILE A 49 21.05 22.73 1.96
N PRO A 50 21.42 24.00 1.63
CA PRO A 50 22.45 24.74 2.34
C PRO A 50 22.07 24.96 3.81
N ALA A 51 23.06 25.03 4.70
CA ALA A 51 22.83 25.31 6.13
C ALA A 51 22.20 26.70 6.35
N GLU A 52 22.49 27.65 5.44
CA GLU A 52 21.96 29.02 5.45
C GLU A 52 20.59 29.14 4.76
N ALA A 53 19.96 28.03 4.37
CA ALA A 53 18.64 28.06 3.76
C ALA A 53 17.62 28.79 4.63
N SER A 54 16.60 29.38 4.00
CA SER A 54 15.55 30.09 4.72
C SER A 54 14.85 29.19 5.75
N ALA A 55 14.30 29.80 6.82
CA ALA A 55 13.57 29.07 7.85
C ALA A 55 12.42 28.21 7.27
N GLY A 56 11.79 28.67 6.18
CA GLY A 56 10.75 27.92 5.47
C GLY A 56 11.27 26.62 4.84
N ILE A 57 12.46 26.64 4.22
CA ILE A 57 13.11 25.46 3.62
C ILE A 57 13.54 24.47 4.72
N LEU A 58 14.11 24.96 5.82
CA LEU A 58 14.50 24.13 6.96
C LEU A 58 13.26 23.48 7.64
N LEU A 59 12.13 24.21 7.69
CA LEU A 59 10.85 23.64 8.15
C LEU A 59 10.37 22.55 7.18
N ALA A 60 10.40 22.80 5.87
CA ALA A 60 10.02 21.83 4.85
C ALA A 60 10.86 20.54 4.95
N GLN A 61 12.15 20.64 5.27
CA GLN A 61 13.03 19.49 5.49
C GLN A 61 12.59 18.64 6.70
N LYS A 62 12.18 19.29 7.79
CA LYS A 62 11.62 18.57 8.95
C LYS A 62 10.30 17.86 8.61
N VAL A 63 9.41 18.57 7.89
CA VAL A 63 8.14 18.00 7.43
C VAL A 63 8.38 16.82 6.48
N TYR A 64 9.37 16.92 5.59
CA TYR A 64 9.80 15.84 4.69
C TYR A 64 10.13 14.57 5.47
N GLY A 65 10.98 14.66 6.51
CA GLY A 65 11.33 13.50 7.34
C GLY A 65 10.13 12.91 8.11
N ILE A 66 9.22 13.75 8.61
CA ILE A 66 7.99 13.29 9.27
C ILE A 66 7.08 12.57 8.27
N PHE A 67 6.89 13.13 7.08
CA PHE A 67 6.04 12.55 6.03
C PHE A 67 6.60 11.24 5.48
N GLU A 68 7.93 11.10 5.41
CA GLU A 68 8.58 9.86 5.06
C GLU A 68 8.22 8.74 6.07
N ILE A 69 8.30 9.02 7.35
CA ILE A 69 7.93 8.06 8.40
C ILE A 69 6.44 7.70 8.30
N LEU A 70 5.57 8.71 8.24
CA LEU A 70 4.13 8.51 8.22
C LEU A 70 3.65 7.84 6.93
N GLY A 71 4.27 8.13 5.80
CA GLY A 71 3.93 7.58 4.49
C GLY A 71 4.08 6.06 4.43
N HIS A 72 5.11 5.52 5.04
CA HIS A 72 5.37 4.08 5.03
C HIS A 72 4.38 3.22 5.84
N ILE A 73 3.49 3.83 6.64
CA ILE A 73 2.46 3.13 7.41
C ILE A 73 1.29 2.70 6.50
N GLY A 74 1.06 3.39 5.38
CA GLY A 74 -0.12 3.23 4.52
C GLY A 74 -0.24 1.86 3.89
N PHE A 75 0.79 1.42 3.16
CA PHE A 75 0.74 0.15 2.45
C PHE A 75 0.55 -1.07 3.36
N PRO A 76 1.26 -1.22 4.51
CA PRO A 76 0.99 -2.29 5.46
C PRO A 76 -0.46 -2.34 5.92
N ILE A 77 -1.11 -1.19 6.13
CA ILE A 77 -2.53 -1.16 6.48
C ILE A 77 -3.40 -1.58 5.29
N PHE A 78 -3.09 -1.14 4.06
CA PHE A 78 -3.85 -1.54 2.88
C PHE A 78 -3.76 -3.03 2.61
N ILE A 79 -2.58 -3.66 2.71
CA ILE A 79 -2.42 -5.11 2.47
C ILE A 79 -3.11 -5.93 3.57
N PHE A 80 -3.11 -5.45 4.81
CA PHE A 80 -3.90 -6.05 5.89
C PHE A 80 -5.39 -5.97 5.58
N LEU A 81 -5.89 -4.79 5.20
CA LEU A 81 -7.31 -4.58 4.86
C LEU A 81 -7.72 -5.33 3.59
N LEU A 82 -6.80 -5.54 2.64
CA LEU A 82 -7.01 -6.42 1.48
C LEU A 82 -7.32 -7.84 1.93
N THR A 83 -6.49 -8.37 2.85
CA THR A 83 -6.67 -9.73 3.40
C THR A 83 -8.00 -9.85 4.15
N GLU A 84 -8.34 -8.87 4.98
CA GLU A 84 -9.64 -8.80 5.66
C GLU A 84 -10.81 -8.72 4.67
N GLY A 85 -10.69 -7.85 3.66
CA GLY A 85 -11.68 -7.70 2.61
C GLY A 85 -11.89 -8.99 1.83
N PHE A 86 -10.82 -9.71 1.51
CA PHE A 86 -10.87 -11.00 0.84
C PHE A 86 -11.60 -12.05 1.68
N LEU A 87 -11.31 -12.13 2.97
CA LEU A 87 -11.95 -13.10 3.89
C LEU A 87 -13.44 -12.85 4.07
N HIS A 88 -13.90 -11.62 3.96
CA HIS A 88 -15.29 -11.23 4.21
C HIS A 88 -16.10 -10.92 2.94
N THR A 89 -15.49 -11.01 1.74
CA THR A 89 -16.22 -10.71 0.50
C THR A 89 -17.19 -11.82 0.11
N ARG A 90 -18.37 -11.43 -0.38
CA ARG A 90 -19.34 -12.37 -0.93
C ARG A 90 -18.96 -12.89 -2.34
N SER A 91 -18.14 -12.12 -3.08
CA SER A 91 -17.73 -12.46 -4.45
C SER A 91 -16.28 -12.10 -4.67
N ARG A 92 -15.41 -13.11 -4.60
CA ARG A 92 -13.97 -12.99 -4.85
C ARG A 92 -13.68 -12.48 -6.28
N LYS A 93 -14.41 -13.00 -7.26
CA LYS A 93 -14.30 -12.56 -8.66
C LYS A 93 -14.56 -11.05 -8.78
N ARG A 94 -15.68 -10.56 -8.22
CA ARG A 94 -16.01 -9.13 -8.27
C ARG A 94 -14.98 -8.28 -7.51
N TYR A 95 -14.48 -8.76 -6.39
CA TYR A 95 -13.46 -8.08 -5.61
C TYR A 95 -12.16 -7.92 -6.41
N LEU A 96 -11.66 -9.01 -7.00
CA LEU A 96 -10.48 -9.02 -7.86
C LEU A 96 -10.66 -8.12 -9.09
N MET A 97 -11.78 -8.26 -9.82
CA MET A 97 -12.06 -7.44 -11.00
C MET A 97 -12.15 -5.95 -10.68
N THR A 98 -12.70 -5.59 -9.50
CA THR A 98 -12.76 -4.18 -9.09
C THR A 98 -11.33 -3.63 -8.88
N LEU A 99 -10.46 -4.37 -8.21
CA LEU A 99 -9.05 -3.96 -8.04
C LEU A 99 -8.34 -3.81 -9.39
N ALA A 100 -8.47 -4.80 -10.28
CA ALA A 100 -7.84 -4.79 -11.60
C ALA A 100 -8.31 -3.62 -12.47
N VAL A 101 -9.62 -3.35 -12.51
CA VAL A 101 -10.17 -2.22 -13.27
C VAL A 101 -9.63 -0.90 -12.75
N PHE A 102 -9.63 -0.69 -11.43
CA PHE A 102 -9.09 0.55 -10.87
C PHE A 102 -7.57 0.65 -10.97
N ALA A 103 -6.83 -0.46 -10.98
CA ALA A 103 -5.40 -0.45 -11.28
C ALA A 103 -5.14 0.16 -12.66
N VAL A 104 -5.84 -0.33 -13.69
CA VAL A 104 -5.72 0.16 -15.07
C VAL A 104 -6.22 1.62 -15.21
N LEU A 105 -7.34 1.97 -14.59
CA LEU A 105 -7.89 3.33 -14.66
C LEU A 105 -7.01 4.38 -13.96
N THR A 106 -6.26 3.97 -12.95
CA THR A 106 -5.37 4.87 -12.19
C THR A 106 -4.02 5.07 -12.88
N GLU A 107 -3.59 4.10 -13.70
CA GLU A 107 -2.24 4.09 -14.27
C GLU A 107 -1.88 5.38 -15.02
N PRO A 108 -2.70 5.92 -15.92
CA PRO A 108 -2.36 7.16 -16.61
C PRO A 108 -2.12 8.36 -15.68
N VAL A 109 -2.85 8.40 -14.54
CA VAL A 109 -2.68 9.47 -13.55
C VAL A 109 -1.42 9.24 -12.72
N TYR A 110 -1.13 7.99 -12.39
CA TYR A 110 0.08 7.59 -11.68
C TYR A 110 1.33 7.93 -12.51
N ASP A 111 1.36 7.53 -13.78
CA ASP A 111 2.47 7.80 -14.70
C ASP A 111 2.67 9.31 -14.93
N LEU A 112 1.57 10.05 -15.10
CA LEU A 112 1.62 11.50 -15.21
C LEU A 112 2.26 12.15 -13.97
N ALA A 113 1.93 11.63 -12.78
CA ALA A 113 2.48 12.14 -11.53
C ALA A 113 3.96 11.74 -11.33
N HIS A 114 4.37 10.54 -11.74
CA HIS A 114 5.72 10.02 -11.50
C HIS A 114 6.71 10.35 -12.62
N TYR A 115 6.26 10.28 -13.88
CA TYR A 115 7.12 10.37 -15.06
C TYR A 115 6.78 11.54 -15.98
N GLY A 116 5.66 12.24 -15.75
CA GLY A 116 5.22 13.36 -16.58
C GLY A 116 4.60 12.94 -17.91
N VAL A 117 4.36 11.65 -18.14
CA VAL A 117 3.73 11.06 -19.33
C VAL A 117 2.48 10.28 -18.93
N LEU A 118 1.59 9.99 -19.89
CA LEU A 118 0.34 9.23 -19.59
C LEU A 118 0.55 7.73 -19.57
N TRP A 119 1.71 7.24 -20.00
CA TRP A 119 2.05 5.83 -20.02
C TRP A 119 3.54 5.63 -19.90
N ASP A 120 3.99 4.94 -18.86
CA ASP A 120 5.37 4.53 -18.62
C ASP A 120 5.40 3.10 -18.04
N PRO A 121 6.10 2.15 -18.67
CA PRO A 121 6.16 0.77 -18.17
C PRO A 121 7.18 0.57 -17.05
N ALA A 122 7.84 1.61 -16.54
CA ALA A 122 8.93 1.47 -15.57
C ALA A 122 8.46 0.94 -14.22
N LEU A 123 7.33 1.48 -13.71
CA LEU A 123 6.74 1.08 -12.43
C LEU A 123 5.22 1.26 -12.49
N GLN A 124 4.48 0.25 -12.08
CA GLN A 124 3.02 0.28 -12.07
C GLN A 124 2.50 0.61 -10.67
N ASN A 125 1.34 1.30 -10.61
CA ASN A 125 0.75 1.70 -9.33
C ASN A 125 0.45 0.51 -8.40
N VAL A 126 0.33 0.81 -7.10
CA VAL A 126 0.18 -0.18 -6.02
C VAL A 126 -1.05 -1.11 -6.18
N LEU A 127 -2.08 -0.69 -6.91
CA LEU A 127 -3.28 -1.52 -7.12
C LEU A 127 -2.97 -2.77 -7.96
N PHE A 128 -1.92 -2.77 -8.80
CA PHE A 128 -1.46 -3.99 -9.48
C PHE A 128 -0.92 -5.00 -8.46
N THR A 129 -0.09 -4.58 -7.51
CA THR A 129 0.38 -5.47 -6.43
C THR A 129 -0.77 -5.98 -5.58
N LEU A 130 -1.75 -5.12 -5.24
CA LEU A 130 -2.94 -5.53 -4.49
C LEU A 130 -3.81 -6.51 -5.30
N THR A 131 -3.89 -6.34 -6.63
CA THR A 131 -4.63 -7.25 -7.51
C THR A 131 -3.98 -8.64 -7.55
N VAL A 132 -2.67 -8.70 -7.76
CA VAL A 132 -1.91 -9.96 -7.74
C VAL A 132 -2.02 -10.62 -6.36
N SER A 133 -1.93 -9.83 -5.28
CA SER A 133 -2.12 -10.33 -3.91
C SER A 133 -3.52 -10.91 -3.69
N ALA A 134 -4.57 -10.26 -4.16
CA ALA A 134 -5.94 -10.78 -4.06
C ALA A 134 -6.14 -12.08 -4.85
N ALA A 135 -5.52 -12.18 -6.04
CA ALA A 135 -5.51 -13.40 -6.84
C ALA A 135 -4.78 -14.53 -6.10
N LEU A 136 -3.61 -14.24 -5.52
CA LEU A 136 -2.86 -15.18 -4.69
C LEU A 136 -3.70 -15.68 -3.52
N LEU A 137 -4.37 -14.79 -2.78
CA LEU A 137 -5.24 -15.19 -1.66
C LEU A 137 -6.35 -16.14 -2.12
N TRP A 138 -6.90 -15.92 -3.31
CA TRP A 138 -7.92 -16.83 -3.87
C TRP A 138 -7.34 -18.21 -4.18
N VAL A 139 -6.13 -18.27 -4.74
CA VAL A 139 -5.42 -19.54 -4.99
C VAL A 139 -5.11 -20.26 -3.68
N LEU A 140 -4.59 -19.54 -2.67
CA LEU A 140 -4.25 -20.12 -1.37
C LEU A 140 -5.48 -20.71 -0.66
N ASP A 141 -6.62 -20.04 -0.74
CA ASP A 141 -7.88 -20.54 -0.19
C ASP A 141 -8.35 -21.81 -0.93
N GLY A 142 -8.22 -21.87 -2.24
CA GLY A 142 -8.49 -23.08 -3.04
C GLY A 142 -7.55 -24.24 -2.68
N ILE A 143 -6.27 -23.98 -2.46
CA ILE A 143 -5.28 -24.98 -2.03
C ILE A 143 -5.65 -25.50 -0.63
N GLU A 144 -6.00 -24.64 0.32
CA GLU A 144 -6.40 -25.06 1.66
C GLU A 144 -7.68 -25.92 1.62
N ALA A 145 -8.67 -25.52 0.82
CA ALA A 145 -9.92 -26.27 0.68
C ALA A 145 -9.71 -27.67 0.08
N ARG A 146 -8.81 -27.82 -0.91
CA ARG A 146 -8.62 -29.08 -1.62
C ARG A 146 -7.58 -30.02 -0.98
N PHE A 147 -6.55 -29.45 -0.39
CA PHE A 147 -5.37 -30.18 0.10
C PHE A 147 -5.12 -29.98 1.61
N GLY A 148 -6.10 -29.50 2.35
CA GLY A 148 -5.98 -29.24 3.80
C GLY A 148 -5.57 -30.46 4.62
N SER A 149 -6.01 -31.66 4.20
CA SER A 149 -5.67 -32.95 4.83
C SER A 149 -4.33 -33.55 4.36
N ALA A 150 -3.69 -32.98 3.32
CA ALA A 150 -2.43 -33.43 2.75
C ALA A 150 -1.32 -32.36 2.94
N PRO A 151 -0.70 -32.27 4.14
CA PRO A 151 0.18 -31.14 4.49
C PRO A 151 1.36 -30.95 3.52
N GLY A 152 2.00 -32.01 3.06
CA GLY A 152 3.10 -31.91 2.11
C GLY A 152 2.68 -31.23 0.80
N LYS A 153 1.59 -31.70 0.16
CA LYS A 153 1.07 -31.10 -1.07
C LYS A 153 0.59 -29.66 -0.84
N ARG A 154 -0.09 -29.41 0.28
CA ARG A 154 -0.57 -28.07 0.63
C ARG A 154 0.59 -27.08 0.70
N TRP A 155 1.66 -27.40 1.43
CA TRP A 155 2.79 -26.48 1.60
C TRP A 155 3.60 -26.29 0.31
N SER A 156 3.81 -27.36 -0.47
CA SER A 156 4.51 -27.26 -1.77
C SER A 156 3.73 -26.38 -2.75
N LEU A 157 2.40 -26.56 -2.85
CA LEU A 157 1.56 -25.74 -3.72
C LEU A 157 1.45 -24.29 -3.22
N THR A 158 1.39 -24.08 -1.88
CA THR A 158 1.41 -22.74 -1.29
C THR A 158 2.72 -22.01 -1.64
N ALA A 159 3.87 -22.65 -1.46
CA ALA A 159 5.16 -22.08 -1.80
C ALA A 159 5.25 -21.76 -3.31
N ALA A 160 4.83 -22.67 -4.17
CA ALA A 160 4.79 -22.44 -5.62
C ALA A 160 3.88 -21.25 -5.98
N ALA A 161 2.67 -21.16 -5.38
CA ALA A 161 1.76 -20.06 -5.62
C ALA A 161 2.34 -18.70 -5.17
N VAL A 162 3.04 -18.65 -4.04
CA VAL A 162 3.69 -17.41 -3.56
C VAL A 162 4.81 -16.98 -4.51
N VAL A 163 5.65 -17.94 -4.96
CA VAL A 163 6.74 -17.68 -5.92
C VAL A 163 6.18 -17.16 -7.25
N LEU A 164 5.14 -17.83 -7.78
CA LEU A 164 4.51 -17.42 -9.04
C LEU A 164 3.84 -16.04 -8.94
N ALA A 165 3.16 -15.76 -7.84
CA ALA A 165 2.56 -14.45 -7.63
C ALA A 165 3.62 -13.35 -7.44
N GLY A 166 4.71 -13.64 -6.74
CA GLY A 166 5.85 -12.75 -6.63
C GLY A 166 6.51 -12.49 -7.98
N GLY A 167 6.70 -13.53 -8.80
CA GLY A 167 7.18 -13.41 -10.18
C GLY A 167 6.23 -12.59 -11.06
N ALA A 168 4.92 -12.80 -10.96
CA ALA A 168 3.94 -11.99 -11.68
C ALA A 168 3.98 -10.52 -11.28
N ALA A 169 4.08 -10.22 -9.98
CA ALA A 169 4.23 -8.85 -9.48
C ALA A 169 5.52 -8.19 -9.97
N LEU A 170 6.62 -8.96 -10.07
CA LEU A 170 7.89 -8.51 -10.62
C LEU A 170 7.79 -8.20 -12.12
N LEU A 171 7.17 -9.09 -12.89
CA LEU A 171 6.95 -8.89 -14.33
C LEU A 171 6.06 -7.70 -14.63
N LEU A 172 5.04 -7.48 -13.80
CA LEU A 172 4.17 -6.31 -13.87
C LEU A 172 4.84 -5.04 -13.34
N ARG A 173 6.04 -5.14 -12.76
CA ARG A 173 6.77 -4.00 -12.17
C ARG A 173 5.91 -3.19 -11.18
N GLY A 174 5.05 -3.88 -10.42
CA GLY A 174 4.20 -3.23 -9.41
C GLY A 174 5.02 -2.74 -8.21
N GLU A 175 4.54 -1.71 -7.53
CA GLU A 175 5.11 -1.29 -6.25
C GLU A 175 5.12 -2.45 -5.24
N TYR A 176 6.11 -2.48 -4.34
CA TYR A 176 6.32 -3.54 -3.33
C TYR A 176 6.49 -4.96 -3.88
N VAL A 177 6.39 -5.16 -5.18
CA VAL A 177 6.73 -6.39 -5.92
C VAL A 177 6.47 -7.67 -5.12
N PHE A 178 7.50 -8.52 -4.98
CA PHE A 178 7.49 -9.79 -4.26
C PHE A 178 7.21 -9.64 -2.75
N LEU A 179 7.69 -8.57 -2.10
CA LEU A 179 7.52 -8.37 -0.66
C LEU A 179 6.06 -8.08 -0.29
N GLY A 180 5.34 -7.34 -1.14
CA GLY A 180 3.91 -7.08 -0.94
C GLY A 180 3.06 -8.34 -1.05
N THR A 181 3.28 -9.17 -2.09
CA THR A 181 2.56 -10.44 -2.27
C THR A 181 2.89 -11.44 -1.16
N THR A 182 4.15 -11.50 -0.72
CA THR A 182 4.56 -12.34 0.40
C THR A 182 3.91 -11.91 1.71
N ALA A 183 3.84 -10.60 1.98
CA ALA A 183 3.15 -10.08 3.15
C ALA A 183 1.65 -10.48 3.15
N ALA A 184 0.96 -10.36 2.01
CA ALA A 184 -0.42 -10.82 1.88
C ALA A 184 -0.57 -12.32 2.19
N ALA A 185 0.32 -13.15 1.64
CA ALA A 185 0.31 -14.60 1.90
C ALA A 185 0.52 -14.92 3.38
N LEU A 186 1.49 -14.28 4.03
CA LEU A 186 1.77 -14.49 5.45
C LEU A 186 0.63 -14.01 6.34
N LEU A 187 0.04 -12.84 6.07
CA LEU A 187 -1.14 -12.35 6.77
C LEU A 187 -2.30 -13.35 6.67
N TRP A 188 -2.49 -13.96 5.49
CA TRP A 188 -3.53 -14.97 5.29
C TRP A 188 -3.19 -16.29 5.99
N LEU A 189 -1.96 -16.77 5.92
CA LEU A 189 -1.51 -18.00 6.58
C LEU A 189 -1.62 -17.89 8.12
N LEU A 190 -1.29 -16.72 8.65
CA LEU A 190 -1.33 -16.43 10.09
C LEU A 190 -2.70 -15.93 10.57
N ARG A 191 -3.72 -15.84 9.72
CA ARG A 191 -5.04 -15.24 10.03
C ARG A 191 -5.75 -15.79 11.27
N LYS A 192 -5.45 -17.04 11.64
CA LYS A 192 -6.02 -17.73 12.81
C LYS A 192 -5.17 -17.60 14.09
N ARG A 193 -4.05 -16.85 14.03
CA ARG A 193 -3.05 -16.75 15.11
C ARG A 193 -3.20 -15.50 15.99
N GLY A 194 -4.40 -14.87 16.02
CA GLY A 194 -4.63 -13.66 16.82
C GLY A 194 -3.65 -12.53 16.44
N ALA A 195 -3.03 -11.89 17.44
CA ALA A 195 -2.07 -10.80 17.21
C ALA A 195 -0.82 -11.23 16.44
N TRP A 196 -0.40 -12.50 16.50
CA TRP A 196 0.74 -13.03 15.77
C TRP A 196 0.61 -12.92 14.24
N ARG A 197 -0.62 -12.73 13.73
CA ARG A 197 -0.84 -12.48 12.30
C ARG A 197 -0.09 -11.25 11.79
N LEU A 198 0.18 -10.27 12.65
CA LEU A 198 0.89 -9.05 12.28
C LEU A 198 2.37 -9.30 11.91
N LEU A 199 2.95 -10.45 12.30
CA LEU A 199 4.24 -10.90 11.78
C LEU A 199 4.23 -11.08 10.26
N GLY A 200 3.05 -11.24 9.65
CA GLY A 200 2.89 -11.24 8.20
C GLY A 200 3.35 -9.94 7.51
N LEU A 201 3.50 -8.85 8.25
CA LEU A 201 4.04 -7.59 7.74
C LEU A 201 5.57 -7.56 7.68
N ALA A 202 6.27 -8.53 8.26
CA ALA A 202 7.74 -8.55 8.34
C ALA A 202 8.45 -8.34 6.98
N PRO A 203 7.99 -8.89 5.83
CA PRO A 203 8.61 -8.61 4.54
C PRO A 203 8.64 -7.12 4.19
N LEU A 204 7.66 -6.33 4.63
CA LEU A 204 7.59 -4.90 4.33
C LEU A 204 8.61 -4.08 5.12
N VAL A 205 9.08 -4.59 6.26
CA VAL A 205 10.14 -3.93 7.05
C VAL A 205 11.48 -3.91 6.30
N ILE A 206 11.65 -4.85 5.33
CA ILE A 206 12.82 -4.86 4.43
C ILE A 206 12.76 -3.67 3.46
N VAL A 207 11.56 -3.26 3.03
CA VAL A 207 11.36 -2.08 2.18
C VAL A 207 11.68 -0.80 2.97
N SER A 208 11.11 -0.69 4.15
CA SER A 208 11.38 0.40 5.08
C SER A 208 11.09 -0.03 6.52
N PRO A 209 11.99 0.25 7.48
CA PRO A 209 11.75 -0.06 8.88
C PRO A 209 10.50 0.65 9.43
N TRP A 210 10.11 1.78 8.87
CA TRP A 210 8.92 2.54 9.27
C TRP A 210 7.60 1.79 9.00
N CYS A 211 7.60 0.80 8.12
CA CYS A 211 6.46 -0.10 7.90
C CYS A 211 6.05 -0.84 9.20
N ALA A 212 6.99 -1.05 10.12
CA ALA A 212 6.71 -1.69 11.41
C ALA A 212 5.74 -0.87 12.28
N LEU A 213 5.68 0.45 12.10
CA LEU A 213 4.77 1.34 12.84
C LEU A 213 3.29 1.09 12.52
N ALA A 214 2.99 0.37 11.45
CA ALA A 214 1.62 -0.08 11.18
C ALA A 214 1.15 -1.15 12.17
N ALA A 215 2.05 -1.96 12.75
CA ALA A 215 1.67 -3.06 13.63
C ALA A 215 0.91 -2.62 14.89
N PRO A 216 1.36 -1.61 15.68
CA PRO A 216 0.58 -1.12 16.82
C PRO A 216 -0.78 -0.53 16.41
N VAL A 217 -0.88 0.15 15.26
CA VAL A 217 -2.15 0.66 14.74
C VAL A 217 -3.11 -0.50 14.41
N LEU A 218 -2.61 -1.54 13.74
CA LEU A 218 -3.38 -2.73 13.37
C LEU A 218 -3.73 -3.61 14.57
N ALA A 219 -2.93 -3.60 15.63
CA ALA A 219 -3.24 -4.29 16.88
C ALA A 219 -4.52 -3.75 17.54
N LEU A 220 -4.88 -2.49 17.27
CA LEU A 220 -6.12 -1.86 17.73
C LEU A 220 -7.35 -2.24 16.88
N TYR A 221 -7.19 -3.01 15.81
CA TYR A 221 -8.31 -3.41 14.95
C TYR A 221 -9.32 -4.27 15.70
N ASN A 222 -10.59 -3.86 15.68
CA ASN A 222 -11.68 -4.51 16.43
C ASN A 222 -12.43 -5.61 15.64
N GLY A 223 -11.97 -5.97 14.45
CA GLY A 223 -12.62 -6.96 13.61
C GLY A 223 -13.90 -6.49 12.91
N GLN A 224 -14.30 -5.23 13.09
CA GLN A 224 -15.52 -4.68 12.51
C GLN A 224 -15.23 -3.85 11.27
N ARG A 225 -16.09 -3.98 10.25
CA ARG A 225 -15.98 -3.19 9.01
C ARG A 225 -16.15 -1.68 9.26
N GLY A 226 -16.97 -1.29 10.25
CA GLY A 226 -17.33 0.08 10.50
C GLY A 226 -18.43 0.60 9.57
N ARG A 227 -18.65 1.94 9.56
CA ARG A 227 -19.70 2.57 8.73
C ARG A 227 -19.45 2.35 7.25
N LEU A 228 -20.54 2.10 6.52
CA LEU A 228 -20.50 2.02 5.05
C LEU A 228 -20.66 3.44 4.51
N GLY A 229 -19.54 4.01 4.05
CA GLY A 229 -19.58 5.19 3.19
C GLY A 229 -19.82 4.80 1.72
N TRP A 230 -19.66 5.76 0.81
CA TRP A 230 -19.73 5.50 -0.63
C TRP A 230 -18.70 4.43 -1.01
N LYS A 231 -19.17 3.35 -1.63
CA LYS A 231 -18.42 2.13 -1.90
C LYS A 231 -17.14 2.37 -2.71
N TYR A 232 -17.18 3.31 -3.64
CA TYR A 232 -16.07 3.59 -4.56
C TYR A 232 -15.20 4.77 -4.12
N PHE A 233 -15.52 5.41 -2.97
CA PHE A 233 -14.80 6.58 -2.48
C PHE A 233 -13.28 6.38 -2.47
N PHE A 234 -12.80 5.28 -1.90
CA PHE A 234 -11.36 5.02 -1.80
C PHE A 234 -10.69 4.79 -3.17
N TYR A 235 -11.42 4.21 -4.12
CA TYR A 235 -10.92 4.00 -5.48
C TYR A 235 -10.83 5.28 -6.30
N VAL A 236 -11.80 6.18 -6.15
CA VAL A 236 -11.78 7.49 -6.82
C VAL A 236 -10.78 8.43 -6.15
N PHE A 237 -10.69 8.37 -4.83
CA PHE A 237 -9.73 9.16 -4.06
C PHE A 237 -8.27 8.87 -4.51
N TYR A 238 -7.96 7.61 -4.83
CA TYR A 238 -6.59 7.21 -5.18
C TYR A 238 -6.04 7.96 -6.41
N PRO A 239 -6.66 8.00 -7.58
CA PRO A 239 -6.20 8.86 -8.67
C PRO A 239 -6.39 10.36 -8.40
N ALA A 240 -7.47 10.76 -7.72
CA ALA A 240 -7.76 12.17 -7.52
C ALA A 240 -6.70 12.90 -6.67
N HIS A 241 -6.20 12.26 -5.59
CA HIS A 241 -5.18 12.91 -4.75
C HIS A 241 -3.86 13.12 -5.50
N PHE A 242 -3.46 12.23 -6.44
CA PHE A 242 -2.29 12.44 -7.30
C PHE A 242 -2.44 13.70 -8.15
N LEU A 243 -3.60 13.92 -8.78
CA LEU A 243 -3.84 15.11 -9.59
C LEU A 243 -3.76 16.40 -8.77
N VAL A 244 -4.34 16.39 -7.57
CA VAL A 244 -4.29 17.54 -6.65
C VAL A 244 -2.85 17.83 -6.23
N LEU A 245 -2.12 16.82 -5.77
CA LEU A 245 -0.73 16.98 -5.30
C LEU A 245 0.22 17.34 -6.44
N LEU A 246 0.04 16.79 -7.62
CA LEU A 246 0.81 17.17 -8.82
C LEU A 246 0.58 18.63 -9.19
N GLY A 247 -0.68 19.08 -9.18
CA GLY A 247 -1.02 20.48 -9.42
C GLY A 247 -0.37 21.42 -8.41
N MET A 248 -0.43 21.07 -7.12
CA MET A 248 0.23 21.82 -6.05
C MET A 248 1.75 21.90 -6.23
N GLY A 249 2.39 20.74 -6.48
CA GLY A 249 3.84 20.68 -6.67
C GLY A 249 4.32 21.51 -7.86
N ARG A 250 3.63 21.41 -9.00
CA ARG A 250 3.94 22.22 -10.20
C ARG A 250 3.75 23.72 -9.97
N TRP A 251 2.69 24.09 -9.28
CA TRP A 251 2.43 25.51 -8.95
C TRP A 251 3.51 26.10 -8.01
N ILE A 252 3.99 25.32 -7.04
CA ILE A 252 5.08 25.73 -6.15
C ILE A 252 6.39 25.83 -6.93
N ALA A 253 6.72 24.86 -7.77
CA ALA A 253 7.95 24.84 -8.54
C ALA A 253 8.04 25.97 -9.59
N ALA A 254 6.89 26.54 -10.01
CA ALA A 254 6.81 27.65 -10.96
C ALA A 254 6.97 29.05 -10.32
N ARG A 255 7.12 29.15 -9.00
CA ARG A 255 7.30 30.41 -8.25
C ARG A 255 8.73 30.62 -7.81
#